data_321b69b9d384d427a7b22366e821e544
#
_entry.id   321b69b9d384d427a7b22366e821e544
#
_cell.length_a   1.000
_cell.length_b   1.000
_cell.length_c   1.000
_cell.angle_alpha   90.00
_cell.angle_beta   90.00
_cell.angle_gamma   90.00
#
_symmetry.space_group_name_H-M   'P 1'
#
loop_
_entity.id
_entity.type
_entity.pdbx_description
1 polymer ?
#
loop_
_entity_poly.entity_id
_entity_poly.type
_entity_poly.pdbx_seq_one_letter_code
_entity_poly.pdbx_strand_id
1 'polypeptide(L)'
;MKTVAVTEDFRDFPTFDAMMSEAFPPEELFLPSDMAKLANVRIQAYYGDDGAPVGMAVPILLPDAVFLELLVVDSRQRGKGYGSQIVNQLLERFPGQTILGYVERPDPSRPDNEQRLRRIRFYERLGFTVHYIHTRQWGIDFLVIAIGKGQDDR
;
A
#
# COMPACT_ATOMS: atom_id res chain seq x y z
N MET A 1 6.85 9.10 -13.73
CA MET A 1 5.59 8.75 -13.03
C MET A 1 4.94 10.03 -12.51
N LYS A 2 3.64 10.16 -12.76
CA LYS A 2 2.86 11.31 -12.30
C LYS A 2 2.00 10.90 -11.11
N THR A 3 1.97 11.74 -10.06
CA THR A 3 1.16 11.51 -8.85
C THR A 3 -0.01 12.48 -8.83
N VAL A 4 -1.20 11.98 -8.54
CA VAL A 4 -2.43 12.77 -8.42
C VAL A 4 -3.05 12.50 -7.06
N ALA A 5 -3.29 13.57 -6.29
CA ALA A 5 -4.05 13.47 -5.05
C ALA A 5 -5.52 13.15 -5.38
N VAL A 6 -6.06 12.12 -4.74
CA VAL A 6 -7.43 11.69 -4.99
C VAL A 6 -8.36 12.40 -4.03
N THR A 7 -9.26 13.22 -4.60
CA THR A 7 -10.31 13.92 -3.88
C THR A 7 -11.67 13.38 -4.33
N GLU A 8 -12.76 13.86 -3.74
CA GLU A 8 -14.10 13.44 -4.12
C GLU A 8 -14.42 13.73 -5.60
N ASP A 9 -13.71 14.71 -6.22
CA ASP A 9 -13.87 15.07 -7.63
C ASP A 9 -12.98 14.27 -8.59
N PHE A 10 -12.32 13.24 -8.09
CA PHE A 10 -11.41 12.43 -8.91
C PHE A 10 -12.17 11.75 -10.05
N ARG A 11 -11.67 11.87 -11.28
CA ARG A 11 -12.38 11.40 -12.48
C ARG A 11 -12.23 9.90 -12.74
N ASP A 12 -11.16 9.31 -12.27
CA ASP A 12 -10.80 7.93 -12.60
C ASP A 12 -11.17 6.90 -11.53
N PHE A 13 -12.13 7.23 -10.64
CA PHE A 13 -12.60 6.26 -9.65
C PHE A 13 -12.99 4.91 -10.25
N PRO A 14 -13.72 4.84 -11.35
CA PRO A 14 -14.08 3.53 -11.92
C PRO A 14 -12.84 2.68 -12.27
N THR A 15 -11.81 3.30 -12.82
CA THR A 15 -10.56 2.60 -13.19
C THR A 15 -9.83 2.07 -11.97
N PHE A 16 -9.68 2.89 -10.93
CA PHE A 16 -8.95 2.49 -9.72
C PHE A 16 -9.77 1.58 -8.81
N ASP A 17 -11.09 1.74 -8.76
CA ASP A 17 -11.98 0.80 -8.08
C ASP A 17 -11.88 -0.59 -8.72
N ALA A 18 -11.80 -0.66 -10.04
CA ALA A 18 -11.60 -1.92 -10.77
C ALA A 18 -10.23 -2.55 -10.48
N MET A 19 -9.19 -1.73 -10.42
CA MET A 19 -7.83 -2.19 -10.06
C MET A 19 -7.83 -2.82 -8.67
N MET A 20 -8.52 -2.20 -7.72
CA MET A 20 -8.65 -2.71 -6.37
C MET A 20 -9.43 -4.01 -6.31
N SER A 21 -10.52 -4.09 -7.06
CA SER A 21 -11.36 -5.29 -7.11
C SER A 21 -10.62 -6.50 -7.70
N GLU A 22 -9.67 -6.27 -8.61
CA GLU A 22 -8.80 -7.33 -9.12
C GLU A 22 -7.76 -7.78 -8.11
N ALA A 23 -7.25 -6.85 -7.28
CA ALA A 23 -6.15 -7.11 -6.37
C ALA A 23 -6.58 -7.74 -5.03
N PHE A 24 -7.81 -7.52 -4.60
CA PHE A 24 -8.27 -7.92 -3.27
C PHE A 24 -9.62 -8.64 -3.32
N PRO A 25 -9.83 -9.63 -2.43
CA PRO A 25 -11.13 -10.30 -2.34
C PRO A 25 -12.21 -9.34 -1.82
N PRO A 26 -13.50 -9.60 -2.14
CA PRO A 26 -14.60 -8.70 -1.76
C PRO A 26 -14.69 -8.38 -0.27
N GLU A 27 -14.37 -9.34 0.59
CA GLU A 27 -14.44 -9.18 2.05
C GLU A 27 -13.33 -8.27 2.61
N GLU A 28 -12.27 -8.02 1.85
CA GLU A 28 -11.16 -7.13 2.23
C GLU A 28 -11.18 -5.81 1.46
N LEU A 29 -12.21 -5.60 0.65
CA LEU A 29 -12.25 -4.50 -0.29
C LEU A 29 -12.80 -3.23 0.33
N PHE A 30 -11.95 -2.21 0.37
CA PHE A 30 -12.34 -0.83 0.61
C PHE A 30 -12.14 -0.06 -0.69
N LEU A 31 -13.22 0.45 -1.27
CA LEU A 31 -13.11 1.17 -2.53
C LEU A 31 -12.52 2.56 -2.34
N PRO A 32 -11.61 3.00 -3.22
CA PRO A 32 -11.06 4.35 -3.18
C PRO A 32 -12.13 5.43 -3.14
N SER A 33 -13.22 5.26 -3.86
CA SER A 33 -14.34 6.20 -3.87
C SER A 33 -14.98 6.40 -2.49
N ASP A 34 -15.01 5.35 -1.66
CA ASP A 34 -15.51 5.44 -0.28
C ASP A 34 -14.48 6.02 0.66
N MET A 35 -13.20 5.61 0.52
CA MET A 35 -12.12 6.05 1.38
C MET A 35 -11.77 7.52 1.21
N ALA A 36 -11.97 8.09 0.01
CA ALA A 36 -11.68 9.49 -0.28
C ALA A 36 -12.48 10.46 0.58
N LYS A 37 -13.57 10.01 1.19
CA LYS A 37 -14.42 10.83 2.06
C LYS A 37 -13.89 10.95 3.48
N LEU A 38 -12.91 10.15 3.86
CA LEU A 38 -12.39 10.12 5.22
C LEU A 38 -11.33 11.20 5.43
N ALA A 39 -11.43 11.95 6.54
CA ALA A 39 -10.63 13.16 6.77
C ALA A 39 -9.13 12.89 6.92
N ASN A 40 -8.75 11.74 7.50
CA ASN A 40 -7.35 11.40 7.75
C ASN A 40 -6.72 10.50 6.69
N VAL A 41 -7.44 10.22 5.62
CA VAL A 41 -6.95 9.40 4.50
C VAL A 41 -6.45 10.31 3.38
N ARG A 42 -5.28 9.99 2.81
CA ARG A 42 -4.64 10.77 1.74
C ARG A 42 -4.30 9.87 0.56
N ILE A 43 -5.34 9.51 -0.19
CA ILE A 43 -5.17 8.61 -1.33
C ILE A 43 -4.38 9.29 -2.44
N GLN A 44 -3.43 8.55 -3.02
CA GLN A 44 -2.66 9.00 -4.16
C GLN A 44 -2.77 7.99 -5.29
N ALA A 45 -3.09 8.49 -6.47
CA ALA A 45 -3.13 7.72 -7.71
C ALA A 45 -1.87 8.01 -8.52
N TYR A 46 -1.32 6.99 -9.15
CA TYR A 46 -0.06 7.08 -9.90
C TYR A 46 -0.30 6.70 -11.35
N TYR A 47 0.30 7.48 -12.23
CA TYR A 47 0.22 7.29 -13.68
C TYR A 47 1.63 7.22 -14.27
N GLY A 48 1.82 6.40 -15.27
CA GLY A 48 3.06 6.36 -16.04
C GLY A 48 3.21 7.60 -16.93
N ASP A 49 4.38 7.73 -17.57
CA ASP A 49 4.67 8.85 -18.45
C ASP A 49 3.78 8.86 -19.69
N ASP A 50 3.24 7.70 -20.07
CA ASP A 50 2.27 7.54 -21.15
C ASP A 50 0.82 7.83 -20.72
N GLY A 51 0.60 8.19 -19.47
CA GLY A 51 -0.73 8.46 -18.92
C GLY A 51 -1.51 7.23 -18.49
N ALA A 52 -0.95 6.03 -18.58
CA ALA A 52 -1.61 4.81 -18.13
C ALA A 52 -1.66 4.73 -16.60
N PRO A 53 -2.76 4.23 -16.01
CA PRO A 53 -2.81 4.00 -14.57
C PRO A 53 -1.76 2.97 -14.14
N VAL A 54 -1.02 3.27 -13.08
CA VAL A 54 0.08 2.42 -12.61
C VAL A 54 -0.25 1.78 -11.28
N GLY A 55 -0.84 2.52 -10.37
CA GLY A 55 -1.10 2.03 -9.03
C GLY A 55 -1.69 3.09 -8.13
N MET A 56 -1.83 2.73 -6.87
CA MET A 56 -2.44 3.57 -5.85
C MET A 56 -1.83 3.28 -4.50
N ALA A 57 -1.75 4.32 -3.66
CA ALA A 57 -1.41 4.17 -2.26
C ALA A 57 -2.47 4.87 -1.40
N VAL A 58 -2.75 4.27 -0.24
CA VAL A 58 -3.74 4.81 0.69
C VAL A 58 -3.08 5.02 2.05
N PRO A 59 -2.33 6.12 2.22
CA PRO A 59 -1.81 6.49 3.52
C PRO A 59 -2.89 7.07 4.41
N ILE A 60 -2.90 6.63 5.67
CA ILE A 60 -3.77 7.15 6.73
C ILE A 60 -2.88 7.89 7.71
N LEU A 61 -3.22 9.14 7.99
CA LEU A 61 -2.43 9.98 8.90
C LEU A 61 -2.74 9.64 10.35
N LEU A 62 -1.70 9.26 11.10
CA LEU A 62 -1.74 9.05 12.53
C LEU A 62 -0.97 10.19 13.21
N PRO A 63 -1.11 10.42 14.54
CA PRO A 63 -0.40 11.49 15.21
C PRO A 63 1.12 11.45 15.05
N ASP A 64 1.73 10.26 15.08
CA ASP A 64 3.20 10.09 15.08
C ASP A 64 3.72 9.27 13.92
N ALA A 65 2.86 8.85 13.00
CA ALA A 65 3.24 7.97 11.90
C ALA A 65 2.22 8.05 10.77
N VAL A 66 2.56 7.43 9.65
CA VAL A 66 1.63 7.21 8.55
C VAL A 66 1.36 5.71 8.45
N PHE A 67 0.09 5.32 8.47
CA PHE A 67 -0.29 3.93 8.26
C PHE A 67 -0.64 3.72 6.79
N LEU A 68 0.12 2.88 6.12
CA LEU A 68 -0.14 2.52 4.72
C LEU A 68 -1.17 1.38 4.70
N GLU A 69 -2.43 1.75 4.56
CA GLU A 69 -3.52 0.79 4.49
C GLU A 69 -3.39 -0.09 3.25
N LEU A 70 -2.89 0.51 2.16
CA LEU A 70 -2.90 -0.14 0.88
C LEU A 70 -1.82 0.42 -0.03
N LEU A 71 -1.15 -0.48 -0.73
CA LEU A 71 -0.25 -0.18 -1.84
C LEU A 71 -0.52 -1.21 -2.92
N VAL A 72 -0.94 -0.75 -4.08
CA VAL A 72 -1.20 -1.63 -5.21
C VAL A 72 -0.50 -1.10 -6.46
N VAL A 73 0.11 -2.01 -7.21
CA VAL A 73 0.61 -1.76 -8.55
C VAL A 73 -0.25 -2.59 -9.52
N ASP A 74 -0.76 -1.95 -10.56
CA ASP A 74 -1.57 -2.63 -11.58
C ASP A 74 -0.80 -3.84 -12.13
N SER A 75 -1.46 -4.97 -12.24
CA SER A 75 -0.85 -6.22 -12.71
C SER A 75 -0.18 -6.07 -14.08
N ARG A 76 -0.70 -5.19 -14.93
CA ARG A 76 -0.15 -4.89 -16.26
C ARG A 76 1.12 -4.05 -16.22
N GLN A 77 1.43 -3.43 -15.08
CA GLN A 77 2.57 -2.52 -14.91
C GLN A 77 3.64 -3.08 -13.97
N ARG A 78 3.52 -4.33 -13.56
CA ARG A 78 4.50 -4.96 -12.67
C ARG A 78 5.83 -5.20 -13.37
N GLY A 79 6.91 -5.28 -12.58
CA GLY A 79 8.26 -5.53 -13.08
C GLY A 79 8.95 -4.31 -13.69
N LYS A 80 8.38 -3.11 -13.56
CA LYS A 80 8.92 -1.86 -14.13
C LYS A 80 9.47 -0.91 -13.05
N GLY A 81 9.53 -1.34 -11.79
CA GLY A 81 10.05 -0.52 -10.69
C GLY A 81 9.10 0.51 -10.12
N TYR A 82 7.83 0.49 -10.49
CA TYR A 82 6.86 1.47 -9.99
C TYR A 82 6.61 1.36 -8.48
N GLY A 83 6.63 0.17 -7.91
CA GLY A 83 6.49 -0.01 -6.46
C GLY A 83 7.53 0.79 -5.69
N SER A 84 8.80 0.72 -6.10
CA SER A 84 9.89 1.50 -5.50
C SER A 84 9.69 2.99 -5.69
N GLN A 85 9.25 3.44 -6.86
CA GLN A 85 8.97 4.85 -7.11
C GLN A 85 7.85 5.37 -6.21
N ILE A 86 6.79 4.57 -6.02
CA ILE A 86 5.66 4.93 -5.14
C ILE A 86 6.15 5.07 -3.69
N VAL A 87 6.91 4.11 -3.18
CA VAL A 87 7.43 4.17 -1.81
C VAL A 87 8.34 5.39 -1.62
N ASN A 88 9.22 5.66 -2.58
CA ASN A 88 10.07 6.84 -2.52
C ASN A 88 9.26 8.14 -2.51
N GLN A 89 8.21 8.21 -3.32
CA GLN A 89 7.32 9.36 -3.35
C GLN A 89 6.59 9.54 -2.00
N LEU A 90 6.15 8.44 -1.38
CA LEU A 90 5.53 8.51 -0.06
C LEU A 90 6.50 9.01 1.01
N LEU A 91 7.75 8.55 0.98
CA LEU A 91 8.78 9.01 1.92
C LEU A 91 9.08 10.51 1.74
N GLU A 92 9.07 11.00 0.51
CA GLU A 92 9.22 12.42 0.22
C GLU A 92 8.00 13.23 0.66
N ARG A 93 6.80 12.68 0.49
CA ARG A 93 5.54 13.34 0.87
C ARG A 93 5.39 13.47 2.37
N PHE A 94 5.92 12.52 3.14
CA PHE A 94 5.84 12.49 4.60
C PHE A 94 7.24 12.45 5.21
N PRO A 95 8.02 13.53 5.06
CA PRO A 95 9.43 13.53 5.47
C PRO A 95 9.58 13.39 6.98
N GLY A 96 10.53 12.54 7.39
CA GLY A 96 10.82 12.32 8.81
C GLY A 96 9.82 11.41 9.54
N GLN A 97 8.78 10.93 8.85
CA GLN A 97 7.79 10.05 9.46
C GLN A 97 8.07 8.59 9.13
N THR A 98 7.70 7.73 10.06
CA THR A 98 7.69 6.28 9.83
C THR A 98 6.41 5.91 9.11
N ILE A 99 6.54 5.09 8.07
CA ILE A 99 5.39 4.51 7.37
C ILE A 99 5.24 3.07 7.85
N LEU A 100 4.08 2.76 8.42
CA LEU A 100 3.74 1.44 8.96
C LEU A 100 2.73 0.75 8.04
N GLY A 101 2.70 -0.57 8.09
CA GLY A 101 1.67 -1.34 7.39
C GLY A 101 1.55 -2.73 7.97
N TYR A 102 0.61 -3.49 7.44
CA TYR A 102 0.40 -4.89 7.80
C TYR A 102 0.62 -5.78 6.58
N VAL A 103 1.20 -6.96 6.82
CA VAL A 103 1.21 -8.06 5.85
C VAL A 103 0.66 -9.30 6.51
N GLU A 104 -0.03 -10.12 5.74
CA GLU A 104 -0.54 -11.37 6.25
C GLU A 104 0.61 -12.28 6.65
N ARG A 105 0.48 -12.89 7.84
CA ARG A 105 1.50 -13.80 8.37
C ARG A 105 1.57 -15.05 7.50
N PRO A 106 2.75 -15.49 7.07
CA PRO A 106 2.91 -16.75 6.35
C PRO A 106 2.43 -17.93 7.19
N ASP A 107 1.78 -18.87 6.54
CA ASP A 107 1.25 -20.08 7.16
C ASP A 107 1.34 -21.22 6.15
N PRO A 108 2.27 -22.19 6.33
CA PRO A 108 2.46 -23.28 5.38
C PRO A 108 1.21 -24.15 5.17
N SER A 109 0.25 -24.14 6.10
CA SER A 109 -0.98 -24.90 5.98
C SER A 109 -2.00 -24.27 5.03
N ARG A 110 -1.77 -23.00 4.61
CA ARG A 110 -2.71 -22.29 3.76
C ARG A 110 -2.36 -22.43 2.28
N PRO A 111 -3.37 -22.56 1.40
CA PRO A 111 -3.12 -22.65 -0.05
C PRO A 111 -2.52 -21.37 -0.64
N ASP A 112 -2.73 -20.20 0.00
CA ASP A 112 -2.23 -18.91 -0.46
C ASP A 112 -0.88 -18.52 0.17
N ASN A 113 -0.19 -19.43 0.84
CA ASN A 113 1.05 -19.11 1.55
C ASN A 113 2.17 -18.58 0.64
N GLU A 114 2.29 -19.12 -0.58
CA GLU A 114 3.29 -18.62 -1.53
C GLU A 114 3.04 -17.16 -1.90
N GLN A 115 1.79 -16.77 -2.04
CA GLN A 115 1.42 -15.37 -2.32
C GLN A 115 1.77 -14.47 -1.13
N ARG A 116 1.55 -14.94 0.10
CA ARG A 116 1.93 -14.21 1.32
C ARG A 116 3.43 -14.00 1.40
N LEU A 117 4.22 -15.03 1.12
CA LEU A 117 5.68 -14.95 1.10
C LEU A 117 6.18 -13.97 0.03
N ARG A 118 5.58 -13.99 -1.16
CA ARG A 118 5.94 -13.06 -2.24
C ARG A 118 5.65 -11.61 -1.85
N ARG A 119 4.55 -11.35 -1.13
CA ARG A 119 4.21 -10.01 -0.65
C ARG A 119 5.23 -9.51 0.36
N ILE A 120 5.66 -10.35 1.30
CA ILE A 120 6.71 -9.99 2.26
C ILE A 120 7.99 -9.63 1.51
N ARG A 121 8.43 -10.45 0.56
CA ARG A 121 9.63 -10.18 -0.24
C ARG A 121 9.50 -8.88 -1.04
N PHE A 122 8.31 -8.59 -1.55
CA PHE A 122 8.03 -7.34 -2.25
C PHE A 122 8.29 -6.13 -1.33
N TYR A 123 7.74 -6.13 -0.13
CA TYR A 123 7.96 -5.03 0.82
C TYR A 123 9.40 -4.94 1.29
N GLU A 124 10.05 -6.05 1.54
CA GLU A 124 11.47 -6.05 1.91
C GLU A 124 12.35 -5.45 0.82
N ARG A 125 12.08 -5.77 -0.44
CA ARG A 125 12.81 -5.15 -1.57
C ARG A 125 12.58 -3.65 -1.68
N LEU A 126 11.44 -3.16 -1.23
CA LEU A 126 11.14 -1.72 -1.18
C LEU A 126 11.81 -1.01 -0.02
N GLY A 127 12.43 -1.75 0.89
CA GLY A 127 13.14 -1.21 2.04
C GLY A 127 12.40 -1.30 3.36
N PHE A 128 11.22 -1.92 3.38
CA PHE A 128 10.50 -2.16 4.64
C PHE A 128 11.19 -3.22 5.48
N THR A 129 11.17 -3.03 6.79
CA THR A 129 11.56 -4.05 7.77
C THR A 129 10.31 -4.77 8.23
N VAL A 130 10.35 -6.09 8.24
CA VAL A 130 9.26 -6.92 8.77
C VAL A 130 9.50 -7.14 10.26
N HIS A 131 8.54 -6.74 11.08
CA HIS A 131 8.56 -6.95 12.52
C HIS A 131 7.61 -8.10 12.86
N TYR A 132 8.12 -9.08 13.59
CA TYR A 132 7.32 -10.23 13.99
C TYR A 132 6.42 -9.93 15.19
N ILE A 133 5.83 -8.74 15.18
CA ILE A 133 4.78 -8.34 16.11
C ILE A 133 3.48 -8.90 15.56
N HIS A 134 2.92 -9.85 16.28
CA HIS A 134 1.73 -10.56 15.87
C HIS A 134 0.48 -9.75 16.18
N THR A 135 -0.33 -9.49 15.19
CA THR A 135 -1.64 -8.86 15.36
C THR A 135 -2.69 -9.65 14.59
N ARG A 136 -3.91 -9.66 15.11
CA ARG A 136 -5.01 -10.40 14.50
C ARG A 136 -6.18 -9.47 14.24
N GLN A 137 -6.65 -9.45 12.98
CA GLN A 137 -7.81 -8.65 12.57
C GLN A 137 -8.68 -9.47 11.63
N TRP A 138 -9.98 -9.41 11.84
CA TRP A 138 -10.97 -10.17 11.05
C TRP A 138 -10.64 -11.67 10.95
N GLY A 139 -10.09 -12.24 12.01
CA GLY A 139 -9.70 -13.65 12.04
C GLY A 139 -8.42 -13.99 11.26
N ILE A 140 -7.71 -12.99 10.76
CA ILE A 140 -6.45 -13.15 10.00
C ILE A 140 -5.29 -12.64 10.83
N ASP A 141 -4.20 -13.41 10.84
CA ASP A 141 -2.96 -13.05 11.53
C ASP A 141 -2.07 -12.21 10.61
N PHE A 142 -1.59 -11.07 11.11
CA PHE A 142 -0.74 -10.15 10.38
C PHE A 142 0.59 -9.93 11.10
N LEU A 143 1.59 -9.52 10.33
CA LEU A 143 2.84 -8.97 10.83
C LEU A 143 2.88 -7.48 10.52
N VAL A 144 3.67 -6.72 11.29
CA VAL A 144 3.86 -5.28 11.07
C VAL A 144 5.07 -5.05 10.18
N ILE A 145 4.92 -4.19 9.19
CA ILE A 145 6.05 -3.72 8.39
C ILE A 145 6.25 -2.22 8.63
N ALA A 146 7.49 -1.76 8.51
CA ALA A 146 7.81 -0.35 8.72
C ALA A 146 8.97 0.09 7.84
N ILE A 147 8.90 1.34 7.38
CA ILE A 147 9.99 2.02 6.69
C ILE A 147 10.03 3.46 7.16
N GLY A 148 11.21 4.06 7.24
CA GLY A 148 11.37 5.47 7.58
C GLY A 148 12.70 5.76 8.22
N LYS A 149 12.91 7.05 8.50
CA LYS A 149 14.19 7.60 8.96
C LYS A 149 14.64 7.06 10.32
N GLY A 150 13.73 6.65 11.19
CA GLY A 150 14.06 6.17 12.53
C GLY A 150 14.64 4.76 12.58
N GLN A 151 14.70 4.06 11.47
CA GLN A 151 15.25 2.70 11.43
C GLN A 151 16.76 2.65 11.33
N ASP A 152 17.37 3.72 10.79
CA ASP A 152 18.81 3.78 10.57
C ASP A 152 19.59 4.36 11.75
N ASP A 153 18.89 4.89 12.74
CA ASP A 153 19.47 5.58 13.90
C ASP A 153 19.70 4.64 15.11
N ARG A 154 19.76 3.37 14.86
CA ARG A 154 19.92 2.37 15.94
C ARG A 154 21.35 1.99 16.18
#